data_c40ac967f9ce22c17fc5f4d63a7bbaf8
#
_entry.id   c40ac967f9ce22c17fc5f4d63a7bbaf8
#
_cell.length_a   1.000
_cell.length_b   1.000
_cell.length_c   1.000
_cell.angle_alpha   90.00
_cell.angle_beta   90.00
_cell.angle_gamma   90.00
#
_symmetry.space_group_name_H-M   'P 1'
#
loop_
_entity.id
_entity.type
_entity.pdbx_description
1 polymer ?
#
loop_
_entity_poly.entity_id
_entity_poly.type
_entity_poly.pdbx_seq_one_letter_code
_entity_poly.pdbx_strand_id
1 'polypeptide(L)'
;MPLKGQTPDHNRRLALFADSRMSRRGPTCYTGQFTMPSRYAQWMYDWEHRLTSVDNNRVVRPLEWGVEWARDWPCRNGWRPGQQPDDPEKFFHDFNRRIVADSDEFYSYTRPTDFRLETREVKVFSTREVPDPKLEEKVKGTSADFLRFTSPVRTPYPENNLVNARWFPARGRRAVVLLPHWNADAIAYNNFCRVLNLLGIAVLRMSMPYHDIRMPAETSRADYAVSANIGRTLDALRQGVADIRSCFDWLEQQGYIKLGILGTSLGSCYAFIAAAHDPRVRAAVFNHASTYVADVVWHGQSTRHIRQGIEQQIGLEELRQSWLAVSPMSYFEKFARWPKKSLIIYAKYDLTFLPELSRSAVDEFARHGLDYKVVVLPCGHYTTGETPFKYMDGWQMASFLRTAFDP
;
A
#
# COMPACT_ATOMS: atom_id res chain seq x y z
N MET A 1 32.95 -23.90 51.91
CA MET A 1 32.75 -22.45 51.81
C MET A 1 32.28 -22.15 50.38
N PRO A 2 31.03 -21.73 50.13
CA PRO A 2 30.54 -21.44 48.81
C PRO A 2 30.56 -19.94 48.53
N LEU A 3 30.96 -19.57 47.34
CA LEU A 3 30.86 -18.19 46.82
C LEU A 3 29.51 -18.02 46.11
N LYS A 4 28.80 -16.99 46.52
CA LYS A 4 27.47 -16.61 46.04
C LYS A 4 27.57 -16.00 44.61
N GLY A 5 26.78 -16.53 43.67
CA GLY A 5 26.50 -15.91 42.39
C GLY A 5 25.40 -14.86 42.53
N GLN A 6 25.65 -13.67 42.04
CA GLN A 6 24.64 -12.63 41.90
C GLN A 6 23.97 -12.73 40.54
N THR A 7 22.65 -12.84 40.51
CA THR A 7 21.82 -12.68 39.34
C THR A 7 21.66 -11.18 39.02
N PRO A 8 21.74 -10.74 37.75
CA PRO A 8 21.47 -9.33 37.39
C PRO A 8 19.95 -9.07 37.41
N ASP A 9 19.59 -8.05 38.16
CA ASP A 9 18.27 -7.49 38.30
C ASP A 9 17.83 -6.80 36.97
N HIS A 10 16.78 -7.32 36.35
CA HIS A 10 16.24 -6.87 35.05
C HIS A 10 15.20 -5.74 35.18
N ASN A 11 15.05 -5.16 36.39
CA ASN A 11 13.98 -4.18 36.70
C ASN A 11 14.45 -2.73 36.85
N ARG A 12 15.56 -2.32 36.22
CA ARG A 12 16.07 -0.93 36.28
C ARG A 12 16.19 -0.21 34.94
N ARG A 13 15.16 -0.25 34.07
CA ARG A 13 15.12 0.61 32.86
C ARG A 13 13.74 1.20 32.52
N LEU A 14 12.86 1.39 33.51
CA LEU A 14 11.58 2.06 33.30
C LEU A 14 11.33 3.20 34.31
N ALA A 15 12.34 3.99 34.62
CA ALA A 15 12.17 5.18 35.47
C ALA A 15 13.23 6.24 35.13
N LEU A 16 13.13 6.89 33.96
CA LEU A 16 13.88 8.12 33.63
C LEU A 16 13.17 8.88 32.50
N PHE A 17 11.93 9.30 32.71
CA PHE A 17 11.30 10.44 32.00
C PHE A 17 10.21 11.04 32.88
N ALA A 18 10.61 11.67 33.96
CA ALA A 18 9.78 12.60 34.68
C ALA A 18 10.69 13.63 35.36
N ASP A 19 11.14 14.63 34.63
CA ASP A 19 11.50 15.91 35.24
C ASP A 19 11.11 17.03 34.26
N SER A 20 9.91 17.53 34.47
CA SER A 20 9.32 18.65 33.76
C SER A 20 9.74 19.94 34.48
N ARG A 21 10.71 20.66 33.93
CA ARG A 21 10.82 22.10 34.19
C ARG A 21 10.02 22.88 33.16
N MET A 22 8.76 23.14 33.44
CA MET A 22 7.97 24.16 32.75
C MET A 22 8.60 25.54 32.94
N SER A 23 9.34 25.99 31.95
CA SER A 23 9.63 27.41 31.76
C SER A 23 8.36 28.08 31.22
N ARG A 24 7.73 28.90 32.03
CA ARG A 24 6.64 29.80 31.63
C ARG A 24 7.17 30.83 30.65
N ARG A 25 7.05 30.56 29.34
CA ARG A 25 7.06 31.59 28.29
C ARG A 25 5.62 31.82 27.91
N GLY A 26 5.16 33.09 28.00
CA GLY A 26 3.83 33.52 27.65
C GLY A 26 3.49 33.25 26.15
N PRO A 27 2.21 33.42 25.75
CA PRO A 27 1.78 33.10 24.39
C PRO A 27 2.49 34.05 23.43
N THR A 28 3.46 33.51 22.69
CA THR A 28 4.01 34.16 21.48
C THR A 28 2.87 34.13 20.46
N CYS A 29 2.26 35.30 20.23
CA CYS A 29 1.42 35.54 19.07
C CYS A 29 2.23 35.18 17.83
N TYR A 30 1.96 34.04 17.22
CA TYR A 30 2.34 33.75 15.85
C TYR A 30 1.49 34.65 14.95
N THR A 31 1.96 35.83 14.64
CA THR A 31 1.54 36.59 13.47
C THR A 31 2.10 35.85 12.27
N GLY A 32 1.44 34.75 11.89
CA GLY A 32 1.66 34.12 10.62
C GLY A 32 1.32 35.15 9.54
N GLN A 33 2.34 35.65 8.84
CA GLN A 33 2.12 36.35 7.58
C GLN A 33 1.33 35.37 6.68
N PHE A 34 0.06 35.66 6.45
CA PHE A 34 -0.75 35.04 5.40
C PHE A 34 -0.12 35.45 4.06
N THR A 35 0.89 34.74 3.63
CA THR A 35 1.33 34.81 2.24
C THR A 35 0.22 34.23 1.39
N MET A 36 -0.43 35.08 0.58
CA MET A 36 -1.40 34.63 -0.41
C MET A 36 -0.78 33.49 -1.22
N PRO A 37 -1.48 32.36 -1.39
CA PRO A 37 -0.95 31.26 -2.17
C PRO A 37 -0.61 31.76 -3.57
N SER A 38 0.49 31.28 -4.15
CA SER A 38 0.85 31.66 -5.52
C SER A 38 -0.30 31.31 -6.47
N ARG A 39 -0.48 32.06 -7.56
CA ARG A 39 -1.52 31.75 -8.57
C ARG A 39 -1.46 30.30 -9.04
N TYR A 40 -0.25 29.75 -9.12
CA TYR A 40 -0.05 28.35 -9.45
C TYR A 40 -0.59 27.41 -8.36
N ALA A 41 -0.32 27.70 -7.09
CA ALA A 41 -0.80 26.88 -5.97
C ALA A 41 -2.32 26.83 -5.92
N GLN A 42 -2.98 28.01 -6.09
CA GLN A 42 -4.45 28.08 -6.13
C GLN A 42 -5.01 27.30 -7.32
N TRP A 43 -4.47 27.52 -8.53
CA TRP A 43 -4.89 26.81 -9.73
C TRP A 43 -4.73 25.29 -9.61
N MET A 44 -3.60 24.82 -9.05
CA MET A 44 -3.35 23.40 -8.87
C MET A 44 -4.30 22.78 -7.82
N TYR A 45 -4.53 23.50 -6.71
CA TYR A 45 -5.49 23.08 -5.70
C TYR A 45 -6.90 22.93 -6.29
N ASP A 46 -7.37 23.93 -7.06
CA ASP A 46 -8.69 23.91 -7.70
C ASP A 46 -8.81 22.77 -8.72
N TRP A 47 -7.74 22.47 -9.43
CA TRP A 47 -7.71 21.36 -10.39
C TRP A 47 -7.74 20.01 -9.68
N GLU A 48 -6.88 19.82 -8.69
CA GLU A 48 -6.85 18.60 -7.88
C GLU A 48 -8.19 18.37 -7.17
N HIS A 49 -8.74 19.40 -6.55
CA HIS A 49 -10.03 19.34 -5.88
C HIS A 49 -11.16 18.93 -6.84
N ARG A 50 -11.18 19.43 -8.05
CA ARG A 50 -12.15 19.03 -9.09
C ARG A 50 -12.05 17.56 -9.44
N LEU A 51 -10.83 17.04 -9.61
CA LEU A 51 -10.62 15.64 -9.97
C LEU A 51 -10.99 14.70 -8.81
N THR A 52 -10.65 15.07 -7.58
CA THR A 52 -10.97 14.27 -6.40
C THR A 52 -12.43 14.35 -6.00
N SER A 53 -13.16 15.40 -6.40
CA SER A 53 -14.57 15.57 -6.05
C SER A 53 -15.50 14.53 -6.66
N VAL A 54 -15.08 13.81 -7.70
CA VAL A 54 -15.84 12.67 -8.25
C VAL A 54 -16.03 11.55 -7.24
N ASP A 55 -15.20 11.50 -6.19
CA ASP A 55 -15.32 10.52 -5.10
C ASP A 55 -16.23 10.98 -3.94
N ASN A 56 -16.79 12.19 -4.00
CA ASN A 56 -17.67 12.71 -2.94
C ASN A 56 -19.03 11.99 -2.85
N ASN A 57 -19.51 11.38 -3.94
CA ASN A 57 -20.80 10.69 -4.02
C ASN A 57 -20.67 9.17 -3.89
N ARG A 58 -19.69 8.69 -3.12
CA ARG A 58 -19.51 7.26 -2.88
C ARG A 58 -20.47 6.75 -1.82
N VAL A 59 -20.80 5.46 -1.92
CA VAL A 59 -21.63 4.78 -0.93
C VAL A 59 -20.90 4.75 0.42
N VAL A 60 -21.51 5.37 1.42
CA VAL A 60 -21.04 5.31 2.79
C VAL A 60 -21.54 4.00 3.41
N ARG A 61 -20.65 3.15 3.84
CA ARG A 61 -20.95 1.91 4.56
C ARG A 61 -20.64 2.10 6.04
N PRO A 62 -21.50 1.62 6.94
CA PRO A 62 -21.26 1.73 8.39
C PRO A 62 -20.01 0.91 8.78
N LEU A 63 -19.46 1.25 9.96
CA LEU A 63 -18.38 0.45 10.56
C LEU A 63 -18.85 -1.00 10.77
N GLU A 64 -18.02 -1.91 10.31
CA GLU A 64 -18.10 -3.34 10.60
C GLU A 64 -16.76 -3.79 11.16
N TRP A 65 -16.76 -4.46 12.28
CA TRP A 65 -15.50 -4.98 12.81
C TRP A 65 -14.94 -6.14 11.96
N GLY A 66 -15.81 -6.96 11.35
CA GLY A 66 -15.39 -8.02 10.46
C GLY A 66 -14.54 -9.10 11.13
N VAL A 67 -14.91 -9.49 12.35
CA VAL A 67 -14.17 -10.52 13.12
C VAL A 67 -14.12 -11.86 12.41
N GLU A 68 -15.11 -12.17 11.60
CA GLU A 68 -15.20 -13.37 10.78
C GLU A 68 -14.02 -13.51 9.80
N TRP A 69 -13.41 -12.42 9.37
CA TRP A 69 -12.24 -12.42 8.48
C TRP A 69 -10.99 -12.99 9.16
N ALA A 70 -10.91 -12.85 10.49
CA ALA A 70 -9.78 -13.37 11.26
C ALA A 70 -9.81 -14.91 11.42
N ARG A 71 -10.87 -15.60 10.96
CA ARG A 71 -11.06 -17.04 11.18
C ARG A 71 -9.86 -17.89 10.72
N ASP A 72 -9.29 -17.56 9.58
CA ASP A 72 -8.22 -18.33 8.94
C ASP A 72 -6.85 -17.63 9.01
N TRP A 73 -6.73 -16.56 9.84
CA TRP A 73 -5.46 -15.89 10.03
C TRP A 73 -4.52 -16.72 10.89
N PRO A 74 -3.22 -16.72 10.61
CA PRO A 74 -2.21 -17.20 11.56
C PRO A 74 -2.18 -16.28 12.80
N CYS A 75 -1.44 -16.65 13.85
CA CYS A 75 -1.32 -15.88 15.09
C CYS A 75 -2.59 -15.80 15.95
N ARG A 76 -3.46 -16.79 15.90
CA ARG A 76 -4.76 -16.78 16.61
C ARG A 76 -4.68 -16.85 18.13
N ASN A 77 -3.58 -17.26 18.71
CA ASN A 77 -3.30 -17.34 20.16
C ASN A 77 -4.54 -17.57 21.06
N GLY A 78 -5.21 -18.72 20.89
CA GLY A 78 -6.35 -19.14 21.72
C GLY A 78 -7.71 -18.65 21.27
N TRP A 79 -7.81 -17.72 20.30
CA TRP A 79 -9.10 -17.38 19.70
C TRP A 79 -9.62 -18.53 18.84
N ARG A 80 -10.87 -18.92 19.05
CA ARG A 80 -11.50 -20.04 18.31
C ARG A 80 -12.33 -19.50 17.13
N PRO A 81 -12.22 -20.10 15.94
CA PRO A 81 -13.08 -19.76 14.81
C PRO A 81 -14.57 -19.81 15.20
N GLY A 82 -15.30 -18.76 14.86
CA GLY A 82 -16.73 -18.62 15.17
C GLY A 82 -17.02 -18.05 16.56
N GLN A 83 -16.03 -17.81 17.39
CA GLN A 83 -16.20 -17.07 18.64
C GLN A 83 -16.30 -15.57 18.31
N GLN A 84 -17.36 -14.91 18.78
CA GLN A 84 -17.45 -13.48 18.74
C GLN A 84 -16.80 -12.92 20.01
N PRO A 85 -15.91 -11.92 19.91
CA PRO A 85 -15.38 -11.23 21.07
C PRO A 85 -16.46 -10.34 21.70
N ASP A 86 -16.46 -10.23 23.03
CA ASP A 86 -17.36 -9.30 23.75
C ASP A 86 -17.05 -7.85 23.40
N ASP A 87 -15.80 -7.55 23.08
CA ASP A 87 -15.30 -6.23 22.67
C ASP A 87 -14.46 -6.37 21.39
N PRO A 88 -15.05 -6.14 20.20
CA PRO A 88 -14.36 -6.26 18.92
C PRO A 88 -13.23 -5.24 18.74
N GLU A 89 -13.34 -4.03 19.26
CA GLU A 89 -12.31 -3.00 19.19
C GLU A 89 -11.05 -3.48 19.93
N LYS A 90 -11.21 -3.87 21.18
CA LYS A 90 -10.11 -4.42 21.97
C LYS A 90 -9.50 -5.66 21.31
N PHE A 91 -10.33 -6.52 20.72
CA PHE A 91 -9.86 -7.69 19.99
C PHE A 91 -8.91 -7.29 18.85
N PHE A 92 -9.30 -6.31 18.00
CA PHE A 92 -8.45 -5.88 16.89
C PHE A 92 -7.21 -5.14 17.36
N HIS A 93 -7.28 -4.33 18.41
CA HIS A 93 -6.09 -3.67 18.98
C HIS A 93 -5.07 -4.68 19.50
N ASP A 94 -5.52 -5.65 20.29
CA ASP A 94 -4.65 -6.70 20.84
C ASP A 94 -4.11 -7.61 19.73
N PHE A 95 -4.93 -7.93 18.72
CA PHE A 95 -4.54 -8.75 17.59
C PHE A 95 -3.48 -8.05 16.73
N ASN A 96 -3.68 -6.78 16.38
CA ASN A 96 -2.73 -6.00 15.60
C ASN A 96 -1.38 -5.86 16.31
N ARG A 97 -1.37 -5.60 17.62
CA ARG A 97 -0.11 -5.56 18.40
C ARG A 97 0.66 -6.88 18.35
N ARG A 98 -0.03 -8.01 18.42
CA ARG A 98 0.59 -9.35 18.28
C ARG A 98 1.13 -9.58 16.87
N ILE A 99 0.36 -9.21 15.83
CA ILE A 99 0.81 -9.33 14.43
C ILE A 99 2.09 -8.51 14.22
N VAL A 100 2.15 -7.28 14.70
CA VAL A 100 3.35 -6.44 14.55
C VAL A 100 4.55 -7.05 15.27
N ALA A 101 4.35 -7.68 16.42
CA ALA A 101 5.41 -8.35 17.16
C ALA A 101 5.94 -9.60 16.44
N ASP A 102 5.09 -10.36 15.75
CA ASP A 102 5.45 -11.52 14.93
C ASP A 102 4.80 -11.46 13.54
N SER A 103 5.22 -10.48 12.76
CA SER A 103 4.66 -10.24 11.43
C SER A 103 5.07 -11.29 10.39
N ASP A 104 6.15 -12.04 10.61
CA ASP A 104 6.55 -13.11 9.70
C ASP A 104 5.54 -14.25 9.71
N GLU A 105 4.96 -14.58 10.86
CA GLU A 105 3.88 -15.55 10.95
C GLU A 105 2.63 -15.06 10.21
N PHE A 106 2.20 -13.80 10.42
CA PHE A 106 1.00 -13.25 9.78
C PHE A 106 1.12 -13.18 8.26
N TYR A 107 2.28 -12.80 7.75
CA TYR A 107 2.56 -12.74 6.32
C TYR A 107 3.18 -14.02 5.75
N SER A 108 3.20 -15.11 6.52
CA SER A 108 3.58 -16.43 6.01
C SER A 108 2.57 -16.91 4.97
N TYR A 109 3.05 -17.69 4.00
CA TYR A 109 2.21 -18.30 3.00
C TYR A 109 2.84 -19.59 2.47
N THR A 110 2.00 -20.48 1.98
CA THR A 110 2.46 -21.65 1.21
C THR A 110 2.65 -21.20 -0.25
N ARG A 111 3.82 -21.47 -0.80
CA ARG A 111 4.12 -21.15 -2.20
C ARG A 111 3.12 -21.84 -3.12
N PRO A 112 2.46 -21.10 -4.04
CA PRO A 112 1.58 -21.70 -5.04
C PRO A 112 2.34 -22.65 -5.98
N THR A 113 1.69 -23.73 -6.38
CA THR A 113 2.24 -24.72 -7.31
C THR A 113 1.55 -24.68 -8.68
N ASP A 114 0.47 -23.90 -8.80
CA ASP A 114 -0.40 -23.84 -9.97
C ASP A 114 -0.15 -22.59 -10.85
N PHE A 115 1.10 -22.10 -10.88
CA PHE A 115 1.46 -20.99 -11.75
C PHE A 115 1.23 -21.32 -13.23
N ARG A 116 0.46 -20.45 -13.91
CA ARG A 116 0.17 -20.58 -15.34
C ARG A 116 0.36 -19.25 -16.04
N LEU A 117 1.06 -19.26 -17.15
CA LEU A 117 1.12 -18.13 -18.08
C LEU A 117 0.09 -18.36 -19.18
N GLU A 118 -0.95 -17.53 -19.21
CA GLU A 118 -2.09 -17.68 -20.12
C GLU A 118 -2.19 -16.45 -21.03
N THR A 119 -2.25 -16.67 -22.35
CA THR A 119 -2.62 -15.61 -23.30
C THR A 119 -4.14 -15.45 -23.30
N ARG A 120 -4.61 -14.25 -22.95
CA ARG A 120 -6.05 -13.97 -22.81
C ARG A 120 -6.40 -12.64 -23.45
N GLU A 121 -7.68 -12.51 -23.86
CA GLU A 121 -8.23 -11.22 -24.25
C GLU A 121 -8.16 -10.23 -23.08
N VAL A 122 -7.74 -9.00 -23.38
CA VAL A 122 -7.72 -7.91 -22.38
C VAL A 122 -9.14 -7.39 -22.21
N LYS A 123 -9.68 -7.55 -21.01
CA LYS A 123 -10.98 -6.96 -20.63
C LYS A 123 -10.75 -5.76 -19.74
N VAL A 124 -11.52 -4.72 -19.93
CA VAL A 124 -11.58 -3.57 -19.04
C VAL A 124 -12.77 -3.79 -18.11
N PHE A 125 -12.47 -3.94 -16.82
CA PHE A 125 -13.47 -3.85 -15.78
C PHE A 125 -13.52 -2.39 -15.37
N SER A 126 -14.52 -1.66 -15.86
CA SER A 126 -14.68 -0.26 -15.53
C SER A 126 -14.97 -0.13 -14.04
N THR A 127 -14.16 0.68 -13.36
CA THR A 127 -14.42 1.11 -11.99
C THR A 127 -15.34 2.33 -11.93
N ARG A 128 -15.92 2.70 -13.07
CA ARG A 128 -16.90 3.78 -13.17
C ARG A 128 -18.29 3.18 -13.19
N GLU A 129 -19.25 3.88 -12.61
CA GLU A 129 -20.68 3.51 -12.66
C GLU A 129 -21.21 3.41 -14.08
N VAL A 130 -20.57 4.14 -15.00
CA VAL A 130 -20.84 4.04 -16.44
C VAL A 130 -19.57 3.53 -17.13
N PRO A 131 -19.65 2.41 -17.86
CA PRO A 131 -18.55 1.94 -18.69
C PRO A 131 -18.05 3.04 -19.61
N ASP A 132 -16.73 3.18 -19.76
CA ASP A 132 -16.16 4.09 -20.77
C ASP A 132 -16.06 3.34 -22.11
N PRO A 133 -16.97 3.57 -23.07
CA PRO A 133 -16.99 2.85 -24.36
C PRO A 133 -15.68 3.05 -25.14
N LYS A 134 -14.99 4.18 -24.95
CA LYS A 134 -13.71 4.45 -25.61
C LYS A 134 -12.61 3.55 -25.05
N LEU A 135 -12.69 3.21 -23.77
CA LEU A 135 -11.72 2.33 -23.13
C LEU A 135 -11.93 0.89 -23.57
N GLU A 136 -13.17 0.44 -23.64
CA GLU A 136 -13.54 -0.88 -24.15
C GLU A 136 -13.14 -1.04 -25.62
N GLU A 137 -13.45 -0.08 -26.47
CA GLU A 137 -13.07 -0.11 -27.90
C GLU A 137 -11.56 -0.15 -28.09
N LYS A 138 -10.78 0.54 -27.22
CA LYS A 138 -9.32 0.58 -27.26
C LYS A 138 -8.68 -0.79 -27.00
N VAL A 139 -9.31 -1.67 -26.25
CA VAL A 139 -8.77 -3.00 -25.91
C VAL A 139 -9.43 -4.13 -26.68
N LYS A 140 -10.53 -3.86 -27.39
CA LYS A 140 -11.28 -4.84 -28.15
C LYS A 140 -10.39 -5.65 -29.09
N GLY A 141 -10.46 -6.98 -28.99
CA GLY A 141 -9.66 -7.88 -29.79
C GLY A 141 -8.16 -7.91 -29.48
N THR A 142 -7.72 -7.23 -28.40
CA THR A 142 -6.32 -7.30 -27.97
C THR A 142 -6.12 -8.44 -26.99
N SER A 143 -5.04 -9.21 -27.17
CA SER A 143 -4.64 -10.27 -26.25
C SER A 143 -3.31 -9.91 -25.55
N ALA A 144 -3.10 -10.46 -24.36
CA ALA A 144 -1.87 -10.31 -23.60
C ALA A 144 -1.62 -11.55 -22.73
N ASP A 145 -0.39 -11.70 -22.28
CA ASP A 145 -0.01 -12.78 -21.38
C ASP A 145 -0.25 -12.35 -19.93
N PHE A 146 -0.83 -13.26 -19.17
CA PHE A 146 -1.12 -13.09 -17.76
C PHE A 146 -0.58 -14.27 -16.95
N LEU A 147 0.21 -13.97 -15.93
CA LEU A 147 0.49 -14.94 -14.88
C LEU A 147 -0.77 -15.08 -14.02
N ARG A 148 -1.22 -16.33 -13.87
CA ARG A 148 -2.37 -16.66 -13.03
C ARG A 148 -2.03 -17.82 -12.09
N PHE A 149 -2.51 -17.73 -10.87
CA PHE A 149 -2.36 -18.77 -9.83
C PHE A 149 -3.38 -18.55 -8.72
N THR A 150 -3.64 -19.59 -7.94
CA THR A 150 -4.51 -19.49 -6.76
C THR A 150 -3.80 -18.72 -5.65
N SER A 151 -4.44 -17.68 -5.13
CA SER A 151 -3.93 -16.93 -3.98
C SER A 151 -3.73 -17.85 -2.77
N PRO A 152 -2.60 -17.76 -2.06
CA PRO A 152 -2.41 -18.52 -0.83
C PRO A 152 -3.32 -18.05 0.32
N VAL A 153 -3.93 -16.89 0.19
CA VAL A 153 -4.95 -16.37 1.12
C VAL A 153 -6.31 -16.47 0.45
N ARG A 154 -7.23 -17.21 1.08
CA ARG A 154 -8.57 -17.43 0.55
C ARG A 154 -9.58 -16.48 1.18
N THR A 155 -10.47 -15.95 0.36
CA THR A 155 -11.60 -15.13 0.75
C THR A 155 -12.91 -15.81 0.33
N PRO A 156 -14.07 -15.35 0.80
CA PRO A 156 -15.37 -15.83 0.33
C PRO A 156 -15.66 -15.58 -1.16
N TYR A 157 -14.82 -14.79 -1.83
CA TYR A 157 -14.99 -14.38 -3.23
C TYR A 157 -14.07 -15.18 -4.17
N PRO A 158 -14.60 -16.15 -4.94
CA PRO A 158 -13.81 -17.02 -5.80
C PRO A 158 -12.96 -16.25 -6.82
N GLU A 159 -13.51 -15.20 -7.42
CA GLU A 159 -12.82 -14.33 -8.39
C GLU A 159 -11.62 -13.60 -7.76
N ASN A 160 -11.74 -13.17 -6.50
CA ASN A 160 -10.64 -12.54 -5.78
C ASN A 160 -9.52 -13.53 -5.43
N ASN A 161 -9.83 -14.82 -5.30
CA ASN A 161 -8.88 -15.87 -4.96
C ASN A 161 -7.99 -16.31 -6.14
N LEU A 162 -8.23 -15.80 -7.34
CA LEU A 162 -7.40 -16.08 -8.51
C LEU A 162 -6.56 -14.86 -8.85
N VAL A 163 -5.27 -14.92 -8.52
CA VAL A 163 -4.33 -13.85 -8.84
C VAL A 163 -4.21 -13.70 -10.35
N ASN A 164 -4.15 -12.46 -10.81
CA ASN A 164 -3.99 -12.09 -12.20
C ASN A 164 -2.94 -10.98 -12.32
N ALA A 165 -1.85 -11.25 -13.01
CA ALA A 165 -0.79 -10.29 -13.22
C ALA A 165 -0.41 -10.24 -14.70
N ARG A 166 -0.59 -9.08 -15.35
CA ARG A 166 -0.19 -8.91 -16.74
C ARG A 166 1.32 -8.98 -16.87
N TRP A 167 1.78 -9.84 -17.78
CA TRP A 167 3.18 -10.07 -18.00
C TRP A 167 3.73 -9.22 -19.14
N PHE A 168 4.84 -8.54 -18.87
CA PHE A 168 5.59 -7.76 -19.83
C PHE A 168 7.04 -8.28 -19.83
N PRO A 169 7.38 -9.24 -20.70
CA PRO A 169 8.72 -9.81 -20.74
C PRO A 169 9.76 -8.81 -21.24
N ALA A 170 10.98 -8.91 -20.72
CA ALA A 170 12.14 -8.19 -21.25
C ALA A 170 13.37 -9.09 -21.24
N ARG A 171 14.35 -8.76 -22.09
CA ARG A 171 15.64 -9.45 -22.09
C ARG A 171 16.42 -9.06 -20.83
N GLY A 172 17.13 -10.00 -20.24
CA GLY A 172 17.94 -9.77 -19.03
C GLY A 172 17.37 -10.44 -17.79
N ARG A 173 17.89 -10.06 -16.62
CA ARG A 173 17.60 -10.73 -15.34
C ARG A 173 16.97 -9.78 -14.30
N ARG A 174 16.48 -8.61 -14.74
CA ARG A 174 15.82 -7.61 -13.91
C ARG A 174 14.32 -7.71 -14.09
N ALA A 175 13.57 -7.74 -12.98
CA ALA A 175 12.11 -7.73 -13.04
C ALA A 175 11.52 -6.88 -11.90
N VAL A 176 10.35 -6.31 -12.15
CA VAL A 176 9.59 -5.50 -11.18
C VAL A 176 8.17 -6.03 -11.06
N VAL A 177 7.68 -6.19 -9.83
CA VAL A 177 6.25 -6.32 -9.57
C VAL A 177 5.68 -4.92 -9.41
N LEU A 178 4.72 -4.56 -10.27
CA LEU A 178 4.08 -3.26 -10.29
C LEU A 178 2.66 -3.35 -9.73
N LEU A 179 2.38 -2.49 -8.74
CA LEU A 179 1.11 -2.38 -8.05
C LEU A 179 0.49 -1.02 -8.37
N PRO A 180 -0.63 -0.99 -9.09
CA PRO A 180 -1.28 0.26 -9.46
C PRO A 180 -1.94 0.96 -8.26
N HIS A 181 -2.51 2.15 -8.50
CA HIS A 181 -3.33 2.86 -7.53
C HIS A 181 -4.68 2.17 -7.29
N TRP A 182 -5.40 2.59 -6.25
CA TRP A 182 -6.75 2.11 -5.94
C TRP A 182 -7.71 2.37 -7.12
N ASN A 183 -8.54 1.39 -7.42
CA ASN A 183 -9.48 1.43 -8.55
C ASN A 183 -8.83 1.58 -9.94
N ALA A 184 -7.56 1.23 -10.09
CA ALA A 184 -6.92 1.17 -11.40
C ALA A 184 -7.56 0.10 -12.27
N ASP A 185 -7.82 0.46 -13.53
CA ASP A 185 -8.29 -0.49 -14.54
C ASP A 185 -7.17 -1.41 -15.08
N ALA A 186 -7.54 -2.41 -15.88
CA ALA A 186 -6.63 -3.40 -16.45
C ALA A 186 -5.55 -2.83 -17.38
N ILE A 187 -5.72 -1.61 -17.87
CA ILE A 187 -4.77 -0.98 -18.81
C ILE A 187 -3.92 0.12 -18.18
N ALA A 188 -4.26 0.53 -16.96
CA ALA A 188 -3.46 1.50 -16.22
C ALA A 188 -2.01 0.99 -16.11
N TYR A 189 -1.05 1.88 -16.32
CA TYR A 189 0.40 1.61 -16.34
C TYR A 189 0.94 0.74 -17.48
N ASN A 190 0.12 0.22 -18.39
CA ASN A 190 0.60 -0.64 -19.47
C ASN A 190 1.66 0.03 -20.36
N ASN A 191 1.48 1.31 -20.68
CA ASN A 191 2.48 2.06 -21.45
C ASN A 191 3.77 2.25 -20.66
N PHE A 192 3.67 2.49 -19.36
CA PHE A 192 4.83 2.58 -18.48
C PHE A 192 5.58 1.24 -18.39
N CYS A 193 4.86 0.12 -18.29
CA CYS A 193 5.48 -1.22 -18.35
C CYS A 193 6.27 -1.43 -19.63
N ARG A 194 5.76 -0.97 -20.78
CA ARG A 194 6.49 -1.03 -22.06
C ARG A 194 7.76 -0.17 -22.05
N VAL A 195 7.71 1.01 -21.41
CA VAL A 195 8.92 1.84 -21.23
C VAL A 195 9.96 1.11 -20.40
N LEU A 196 9.57 0.44 -19.31
CA LEU A 196 10.49 -0.37 -18.51
C LEU A 196 11.09 -1.55 -19.33
N ASN A 197 10.29 -2.17 -20.22
CA ASN A 197 10.81 -3.22 -21.10
C ASN A 197 11.90 -2.69 -22.05
N LEU A 198 11.76 -1.48 -22.60
CA LEU A 198 12.80 -0.85 -23.40
C LEU A 198 14.11 -0.64 -22.62
N LEU A 199 14.02 -0.51 -21.30
CA LEU A 199 15.17 -0.44 -20.38
C LEU A 199 15.69 -1.84 -19.95
N GLY A 200 15.15 -2.92 -20.51
CA GLY A 200 15.52 -4.30 -20.19
C GLY A 200 15.03 -4.77 -18.81
N ILE A 201 13.92 -4.22 -18.33
CA ILE A 201 13.27 -4.59 -17.08
C ILE A 201 11.94 -5.26 -17.39
N ALA A 202 11.79 -6.52 -17.03
CA ALA A 202 10.51 -7.24 -17.12
C ALA A 202 9.55 -6.76 -16.05
N VAL A 203 8.24 -6.81 -16.32
CA VAL A 203 7.24 -6.32 -15.38
C VAL A 203 6.08 -7.30 -15.23
N LEU A 204 5.73 -7.63 -13.98
CA LEU A 204 4.43 -8.18 -13.61
C LEU A 204 3.57 -7.05 -13.05
N ARG A 205 2.60 -6.59 -13.83
CA ARG A 205 1.59 -5.63 -13.38
C ARG A 205 0.45 -6.42 -12.74
N MET A 206 0.43 -6.49 -11.41
CA MET A 206 -0.53 -7.29 -10.65
C MET A 206 -1.86 -6.56 -10.45
N SER A 207 -2.97 -7.23 -10.67
CA SER A 207 -4.28 -6.80 -10.18
C SER A 207 -4.34 -7.06 -8.68
N MET A 208 -4.41 -5.99 -7.88
CA MET A 208 -4.49 -6.09 -6.42
C MET A 208 -5.79 -6.82 -5.99
N PRO A 209 -5.89 -7.32 -4.76
CA PRO A 209 -7.14 -7.89 -4.25
C PRO A 209 -8.35 -6.97 -4.50
N TYR A 210 -9.46 -7.55 -4.95
CA TYR A 210 -10.72 -6.87 -5.29
C TYR A 210 -10.66 -5.89 -6.47
N HIS A 211 -9.54 -5.82 -7.21
CA HIS A 211 -9.41 -4.95 -8.37
C HIS A 211 -9.59 -5.74 -9.67
N ASP A 212 -10.06 -5.02 -10.71
CA ASP A 212 -10.06 -5.52 -12.07
C ASP A 212 -10.85 -6.85 -12.15
N ILE A 213 -10.32 -7.89 -12.78
CA ILE A 213 -10.95 -9.22 -12.90
C ILE A 213 -11.17 -9.92 -11.54
N ARG A 214 -10.54 -9.44 -10.47
CA ARG A 214 -10.68 -9.96 -9.11
C ARG A 214 -11.84 -9.29 -8.33
N MET A 215 -12.53 -8.36 -8.94
CA MET A 215 -13.63 -7.62 -8.32
C MET A 215 -14.87 -8.51 -8.20
N PRO A 216 -15.49 -8.60 -7.00
CA PRO A 216 -16.75 -9.32 -6.81
C PRO A 216 -17.88 -8.72 -7.65
N ALA A 217 -18.79 -9.59 -8.11
CA ALA A 217 -19.89 -9.20 -9.00
C ALA A 217 -20.87 -8.18 -8.37
N GLU A 218 -20.97 -8.16 -7.03
CA GLU A 218 -21.81 -7.21 -6.29
C GLU A 218 -21.17 -5.82 -6.13
N THR A 219 -19.93 -5.63 -6.59
CA THR A 219 -19.25 -4.33 -6.52
C THR A 219 -18.94 -3.81 -7.91
N SER A 220 -19.02 -2.49 -8.07
CA SER A 220 -18.62 -1.78 -9.29
C SER A 220 -17.22 -1.14 -9.13
N ARG A 221 -16.60 -1.29 -7.97
CA ARG A 221 -15.31 -0.70 -7.59
C ARG A 221 -14.58 -1.63 -6.64
N ALA A 222 -13.29 -1.40 -6.48
CA ALA A 222 -12.45 -2.12 -5.52
C ALA A 222 -12.69 -1.67 -4.06
N ASP A 223 -13.95 -1.41 -3.68
CA ASP A 223 -14.30 -0.88 -2.36
C ASP A 223 -13.96 -1.87 -1.22
N TYR A 224 -13.82 -3.15 -1.53
CA TYR A 224 -13.45 -4.16 -0.52
C TYR A 224 -11.96 -4.20 -0.21
N ALA A 225 -11.12 -3.56 -1.03
CA ALA A 225 -9.69 -3.50 -0.77
C ALA A 225 -9.34 -2.60 0.44
N VAL A 226 -10.08 -1.50 0.62
CA VAL A 226 -10.05 -0.62 1.80
C VAL A 226 -11.47 -0.16 2.07
N SER A 227 -11.99 -0.41 3.27
CA SER A 227 -13.39 -0.14 3.59
C SER A 227 -13.60 0.09 5.08
N ALA A 228 -14.81 0.47 5.46
CA ALA A 228 -15.23 0.55 6.86
C ALA A 228 -15.36 -0.83 7.55
N ASN A 229 -15.12 -1.94 6.86
CA ASN A 229 -14.96 -3.27 7.47
C ASN A 229 -13.49 -3.48 7.85
N ILE A 230 -13.20 -3.46 9.15
CA ILE A 230 -11.85 -3.49 9.72
C ILE A 230 -11.12 -4.79 9.35
N GLY A 231 -11.74 -5.94 9.63
CA GLY A 231 -11.14 -7.26 9.37
C GLY A 231 -10.92 -7.51 7.88
N ARG A 232 -11.87 -7.14 7.01
CA ARG A 232 -11.71 -7.29 5.57
C ARG A 232 -10.56 -6.48 5.01
N THR A 233 -10.37 -5.26 5.48
CA THR A 233 -9.24 -4.41 5.06
C THR A 233 -7.91 -5.04 5.45
N LEU A 234 -7.79 -5.59 6.66
CA LEU A 234 -6.60 -6.34 7.10
C LEU A 234 -6.35 -7.57 6.21
N ASP A 235 -7.40 -8.35 5.93
CA ASP A 235 -7.28 -9.56 5.10
C ASP A 235 -6.90 -9.23 3.66
N ALA A 236 -7.48 -8.18 3.08
CA ALA A 236 -7.15 -7.71 1.73
C ALA A 236 -5.66 -7.36 1.59
N LEU A 237 -5.10 -6.60 2.56
CA LEU A 237 -3.68 -6.26 2.52
C LEU A 237 -2.81 -7.50 2.76
N ARG A 238 -3.16 -8.38 3.70
CA ARG A 238 -2.48 -9.65 3.91
C ARG A 238 -2.44 -10.48 2.63
N GLN A 239 -3.58 -10.63 1.96
CA GLN A 239 -3.69 -11.35 0.68
C GLN A 239 -2.76 -10.73 -0.37
N GLY A 240 -2.81 -9.41 -0.54
CA GLY A 240 -1.97 -8.73 -1.53
C GLY A 240 -0.48 -8.90 -1.28
N VAL A 241 -0.02 -8.85 -0.03
CA VAL A 241 1.39 -9.08 0.32
C VAL A 241 1.81 -10.53 -0.02
N ALA A 242 0.98 -11.52 0.29
CA ALA A 242 1.25 -12.92 -0.04
C ALA A 242 1.27 -13.14 -1.58
N ASP A 243 0.35 -12.51 -2.31
CA ASP A 243 0.27 -12.58 -3.78
C ASP A 243 1.51 -11.94 -4.44
N ILE A 244 1.98 -10.79 -3.93
CA ILE A 244 3.21 -10.13 -4.41
C ILE A 244 4.42 -11.04 -4.22
N ARG A 245 4.57 -11.64 -3.05
CA ARG A 245 5.69 -12.54 -2.74
C ARG A 245 5.63 -13.81 -3.58
N SER A 246 4.42 -14.31 -3.88
CA SER A 246 4.22 -15.40 -4.84
C SER A 246 4.59 -15.01 -6.28
N CYS A 247 4.36 -13.75 -6.69
CA CYS A 247 4.87 -13.24 -7.96
C CYS A 247 6.41 -13.26 -8.01
N PHE A 248 7.09 -12.94 -6.92
CA PHE A 248 8.55 -13.06 -6.84
C PHE A 248 9.00 -14.51 -6.91
N ASP A 249 8.26 -15.47 -6.34
CA ASP A 249 8.57 -16.90 -6.46
C ASP A 249 8.53 -17.35 -7.93
N TRP A 250 7.54 -16.90 -8.69
CA TRP A 250 7.46 -17.22 -10.11
C TRP A 250 8.59 -16.54 -10.91
N LEU A 251 8.91 -15.27 -10.63
CA LEU A 251 9.99 -14.55 -11.29
C LEU A 251 11.35 -15.23 -11.08
N GLU A 252 11.63 -15.73 -9.88
CA GLU A 252 12.85 -16.53 -9.62
C GLU A 252 12.86 -17.83 -10.42
N GLN A 253 11.73 -18.52 -10.54
CA GLN A 253 11.62 -19.72 -11.39
C GLN A 253 11.89 -19.42 -12.86
N GLN A 254 11.59 -18.20 -13.33
CA GLN A 254 11.89 -17.73 -14.67
C GLN A 254 13.35 -17.24 -14.83
N GLY A 255 14.17 -17.30 -13.78
CA GLY A 255 15.57 -16.91 -13.78
C GLY A 255 15.85 -15.42 -13.57
N TYR A 256 14.86 -14.65 -13.12
CA TYR A 256 15.08 -13.26 -12.71
C TYR A 256 15.70 -13.22 -11.30
N ILE A 257 16.82 -12.53 -11.15
CA ILE A 257 17.59 -12.46 -9.88
C ILE A 257 17.72 -11.05 -9.32
N LYS A 258 17.44 -10.02 -10.10
CA LYS A 258 17.42 -8.63 -9.70
C LYS A 258 15.95 -8.19 -9.62
N LEU A 259 15.35 -8.35 -8.45
CA LEU A 259 13.92 -8.13 -8.25
C LEU A 259 13.67 -6.76 -7.61
N GLY A 260 12.66 -6.08 -8.11
CA GLY A 260 12.19 -4.81 -7.59
C GLY A 260 10.67 -4.77 -7.43
N ILE A 261 10.22 -3.74 -6.74
CA ILE A 261 8.81 -3.48 -6.52
C ILE A 261 8.49 -2.01 -6.79
N LEU A 262 7.34 -1.76 -7.36
CA LEU A 262 6.81 -0.41 -7.56
C LEU A 262 5.35 -0.38 -7.14
N GLY A 263 5.00 0.54 -6.26
CA GLY A 263 3.61 0.76 -5.86
C GLY A 263 3.21 2.22 -5.92
N THR A 264 2.00 2.49 -6.39
CA THR A 264 1.44 3.85 -6.43
C THR A 264 0.22 3.94 -5.51
N SER A 265 0.14 4.97 -4.66
CA SER A 265 -1.00 5.23 -3.79
C SER A 265 -1.26 4.01 -2.88
N LEU A 266 -2.45 3.43 -2.87
CA LEU A 266 -2.72 2.18 -2.14
C LEU A 266 -1.66 1.10 -2.45
N GLY A 267 -1.24 0.98 -3.71
CA GLY A 267 -0.18 0.06 -4.13
C GLY A 267 1.15 0.30 -3.43
N SER A 268 1.45 1.53 -3.00
CA SER A 268 2.68 1.84 -2.24
C SER A 268 2.68 1.23 -0.84
N CYS A 269 1.52 1.15 -0.19
CA CYS A 269 1.38 0.48 1.11
C CYS A 269 1.66 -1.02 0.99
N TYR A 270 1.03 -1.69 0.00
CA TYR A 270 1.32 -3.09 -0.31
C TYR A 270 2.80 -3.33 -0.64
N ALA A 271 3.37 -2.46 -1.48
CA ALA A 271 4.77 -2.56 -1.90
C ALA A 271 5.74 -2.44 -0.72
N PHE A 272 5.50 -1.50 0.20
CA PHE A 272 6.36 -1.31 1.37
C PHE A 272 6.33 -2.54 2.28
N ILE A 273 5.14 -3.02 2.62
CA ILE A 273 4.99 -4.18 3.51
C ILE A 273 5.59 -5.44 2.86
N ALA A 274 5.33 -5.66 1.57
CA ALA A 274 5.95 -6.79 0.86
C ALA A 274 7.48 -6.69 0.84
N ALA A 275 8.05 -5.50 0.59
CA ALA A 275 9.49 -5.27 0.60
C ALA A 275 10.12 -5.39 2.00
N ALA A 276 9.35 -5.17 3.06
CA ALA A 276 9.79 -5.40 4.44
C ALA A 276 9.85 -6.90 4.80
N HIS A 277 9.05 -7.74 4.11
CA HIS A 277 8.95 -9.18 4.38
C HIS A 277 9.61 -10.05 3.31
N ASP A 278 10.25 -9.45 2.30
CA ASP A 278 10.89 -10.20 1.22
C ASP A 278 12.33 -9.74 0.96
N PRO A 279 13.33 -10.55 1.34
CA PRO A 279 14.74 -10.19 1.21
C PRO A 279 15.23 -10.13 -0.25
N ARG A 280 14.45 -10.59 -1.22
CA ARG A 280 14.80 -10.59 -2.65
C ARG A 280 14.68 -9.20 -3.29
N VAL A 281 13.90 -8.31 -2.70
CA VAL A 281 13.70 -6.95 -3.21
C VAL A 281 14.99 -6.14 -3.08
N ARG A 282 15.51 -5.62 -4.22
CA ARG A 282 16.72 -4.81 -4.32
C ARG A 282 16.44 -3.35 -4.68
N ALA A 283 15.33 -3.09 -5.35
CA ALA A 283 14.89 -1.75 -5.73
C ALA A 283 13.40 -1.58 -5.38
N ALA A 284 13.05 -0.47 -4.74
CA ALA A 284 11.67 -0.18 -4.35
C ALA A 284 11.28 1.23 -4.77
N VAL A 285 10.09 1.39 -5.32
CA VAL A 285 9.50 2.69 -5.66
C VAL A 285 8.17 2.83 -4.94
N PHE A 286 8.06 3.88 -4.13
CA PHE A 286 6.87 4.24 -3.38
C PHE A 286 6.35 5.57 -3.88
N ASN A 287 5.39 5.51 -4.78
CA ASN A 287 4.76 6.69 -5.38
C ASN A 287 3.50 7.02 -4.58
N HIS A 288 3.41 8.22 -4.03
CA HIS A 288 2.43 8.66 -3.04
C HIS A 288 2.40 7.73 -1.80
N ALA A 289 3.47 7.80 -0.99
CA ALA A 289 3.63 6.98 0.21
C ALA A 289 3.08 7.66 1.47
N SER A 290 2.68 6.86 2.44
CA SER A 290 2.31 7.29 3.81
C SER A 290 2.76 6.25 4.83
N THR A 291 2.86 6.66 6.09
CA THR A 291 3.22 5.79 7.21
C THR A 291 2.03 4.95 7.71
N TYR A 292 0.84 5.56 7.82
CA TYR A 292 -0.37 4.90 8.31
C TYR A 292 -1.48 4.90 7.26
N VAL A 293 -2.08 3.74 7.00
CA VAL A 293 -3.27 3.61 6.14
C VAL A 293 -4.45 4.36 6.76
N ALA A 294 -4.58 4.30 8.08
CA ALA A 294 -5.61 5.03 8.84
C ALA A 294 -5.59 6.54 8.58
N ASP A 295 -4.40 7.16 8.54
CA ASP A 295 -4.25 8.60 8.30
C ASP A 295 -4.73 9.00 6.91
N VAL A 296 -4.40 8.19 5.91
CA VAL A 296 -4.86 8.42 4.53
C VAL A 296 -6.38 8.32 4.46
N VAL A 297 -6.97 7.31 5.10
CA VAL A 297 -8.43 7.13 5.13
C VAL A 297 -9.11 8.27 5.87
N TRP A 298 -8.51 8.77 6.95
CA TRP A 298 -9.07 9.81 7.79
C TRP A 298 -9.02 11.20 7.16
N HIS A 299 -7.91 11.54 6.53
CA HIS A 299 -7.65 12.89 6.03
C HIS A 299 -7.84 13.04 4.53
N GLY A 300 -7.73 11.93 3.77
CA GLY A 300 -7.79 11.95 2.32
C GLY A 300 -9.18 12.29 1.78
N GLN A 301 -9.24 13.17 0.78
CA GLN A 301 -10.50 13.54 0.16
C GLN A 301 -11.16 12.36 -0.58
N SER A 302 -10.39 11.54 -1.28
CA SER A 302 -10.92 10.39 -2.04
C SER A 302 -11.41 9.24 -1.15
N THR A 303 -11.03 9.22 0.13
CA THR A 303 -11.41 8.20 1.11
C THR A 303 -12.48 8.68 2.10
N ARG A 304 -12.99 9.89 1.93
CA ARG A 304 -13.94 10.55 2.83
C ARG A 304 -15.17 9.69 3.15
N HIS A 305 -15.70 8.96 2.17
CA HIS A 305 -16.85 8.08 2.37
C HIS A 305 -16.57 6.93 3.34
N ILE A 306 -15.33 6.43 3.42
CA ILE A 306 -14.93 5.41 4.40
C ILE A 306 -14.90 6.03 5.79
N ARG A 307 -14.25 7.20 5.95
CA ARG A 307 -14.24 7.94 7.20
C ARG A 307 -15.65 8.21 7.72
N GLN A 308 -16.56 8.69 6.87
CA GLN A 308 -17.95 8.97 7.24
C GLN A 308 -18.68 7.73 7.80
N GLY A 309 -18.32 6.54 7.37
CA GLY A 309 -18.86 5.29 7.92
C GLY A 309 -18.31 4.92 9.30
N ILE A 310 -17.13 5.46 9.66
CA ILE A 310 -16.37 5.06 10.85
C ILE A 310 -16.46 6.12 11.97
N GLU A 311 -16.36 7.39 11.63
CA GLU A 311 -16.04 8.50 12.55
C GLU A 311 -17.06 8.74 13.68
N GLN A 312 -18.27 8.19 13.57
CA GLN A 312 -19.27 8.26 14.63
C GLN A 312 -19.09 7.19 15.72
N GLN A 313 -18.27 6.18 15.48
CA GLN A 313 -18.09 5.05 16.38
C GLN A 313 -16.67 4.98 16.95
N ILE A 314 -15.66 5.25 16.13
CA ILE A 314 -14.25 5.27 16.57
C ILE A 314 -13.53 6.49 15.99
N GLY A 315 -12.47 6.94 16.65
CA GLY A 315 -11.61 8.02 16.22
C GLY A 315 -10.41 7.54 15.39
N LEU A 316 -9.54 8.50 15.02
CA LEU A 316 -8.35 8.22 14.23
C LEU A 316 -7.36 7.29 14.96
N GLU A 317 -7.18 7.49 16.27
CA GLU A 317 -6.21 6.70 17.03
C GLU A 317 -6.66 5.24 17.17
N GLU A 318 -7.93 5.00 17.42
CA GLU A 318 -8.54 3.66 17.48
C GLU A 318 -8.41 2.98 16.10
N LEU A 319 -8.62 3.72 15.00
CA LEU A 319 -8.43 3.20 13.65
C LEU A 319 -6.96 2.88 13.36
N ARG A 320 -6.00 3.70 13.82
CA ARG A 320 -4.56 3.40 13.72
C ARG A 320 -4.22 2.10 14.44
N GLN A 321 -4.71 1.93 15.68
CA GLN A 321 -4.49 0.72 16.47
C GLN A 321 -5.11 -0.53 15.79
N SER A 322 -6.29 -0.37 15.18
CA SER A 322 -6.98 -1.44 14.46
C SER A 322 -6.32 -1.83 13.13
N TRP A 323 -5.46 -0.98 12.56
CA TRP A 323 -4.76 -1.21 11.28
C TRP A 323 -3.23 -1.11 11.38
N LEU A 324 -2.65 -1.33 12.55
CA LEU A 324 -1.18 -1.36 12.70
C LEU A 324 -0.53 -2.40 11.79
N ALA A 325 -1.12 -3.60 11.70
CA ALA A 325 -0.59 -4.70 10.90
C ALA A 325 -0.52 -4.40 9.41
N VAL A 326 -1.29 -3.44 8.92
CA VAL A 326 -1.32 -3.05 7.49
C VAL A 326 -0.74 -1.66 7.25
N SER A 327 -0.13 -1.07 8.25
CA SER A 327 0.50 0.25 8.18
C SER A 327 2.02 0.14 7.98
N PRO A 328 2.61 0.80 6.98
CA PRO A 328 4.06 0.83 6.75
C PRO A 328 4.86 1.19 8.00
N MET A 329 4.34 2.08 8.87
CA MET A 329 4.99 2.50 10.11
C MET A 329 5.46 1.33 10.97
N SER A 330 4.70 0.24 11.00
CA SER A 330 5.01 -0.93 11.83
C SER A 330 6.23 -1.73 11.38
N TYR A 331 6.78 -1.45 10.18
CA TYR A 331 7.77 -2.32 9.55
C TYR A 331 9.05 -1.64 9.08
N PHE A 332 9.34 -0.40 9.47
CA PHE A 332 10.57 0.28 9.07
C PHE A 332 11.82 -0.43 9.58
N GLU A 333 11.84 -0.91 10.82
CA GLU A 333 12.95 -1.71 11.35
C GLU A 333 13.15 -3.00 10.55
N LYS A 334 12.06 -3.66 10.16
CA LYS A 334 12.11 -4.86 9.35
C LYS A 334 12.56 -4.57 7.93
N PHE A 335 12.07 -3.48 7.34
CA PHE A 335 12.47 -3.01 6.03
C PHE A 335 13.97 -2.72 5.95
N ALA A 336 14.56 -2.20 7.02
CA ALA A 336 15.99 -1.91 7.13
C ALA A 336 16.90 -3.14 7.19
N ARG A 337 16.36 -4.33 7.49
CA ARG A 337 17.18 -5.56 7.64
C ARG A 337 17.91 -5.98 6.38
N TRP A 338 17.39 -5.64 5.21
CA TRP A 338 17.98 -6.03 3.93
C TRP A 338 18.25 -4.81 3.05
N PRO A 339 19.47 -4.69 2.49
CA PRO A 339 19.83 -3.52 1.68
C PRO A 339 18.99 -3.46 0.41
N LYS A 340 18.41 -2.31 0.16
CA LYS A 340 17.66 -1.98 -1.06
C LYS A 340 17.69 -0.49 -1.30
N LYS A 341 17.76 -0.09 -2.58
CA LYS A 341 17.63 1.30 -3.00
C LYS A 341 16.15 1.65 -3.11
N SER A 342 15.77 2.80 -2.60
CA SER A 342 14.38 3.24 -2.58
C SER A 342 14.19 4.59 -3.26
N LEU A 343 13.05 4.77 -3.95
CA LEU A 343 12.58 6.05 -4.46
C LEU A 343 11.24 6.36 -3.82
N ILE A 344 11.14 7.51 -3.19
CA ILE A 344 9.89 8.04 -2.65
C ILE A 344 9.47 9.21 -3.53
N ILE A 345 8.27 9.15 -4.09
CA ILE A 345 7.67 10.24 -4.85
C ILE A 345 6.42 10.69 -4.13
N TYR A 346 6.22 11.99 -3.99
CA TYR A 346 4.95 12.53 -3.52
C TYR A 346 4.63 13.86 -4.21
N ALA A 347 3.37 14.26 -4.15
CA ALA A 347 2.89 15.47 -4.80
C ALA A 347 2.69 16.59 -3.78
N LYS A 348 3.07 17.81 -4.16
CA LYS A 348 3.04 19.00 -3.28
C LYS A 348 1.62 19.44 -2.91
N TYR A 349 0.65 19.14 -3.76
CA TYR A 349 -0.76 19.57 -3.62
C TYR A 349 -1.70 18.36 -3.52
N ASP A 350 -1.21 17.24 -2.99
CA ASP A 350 -1.96 16.01 -2.81
C ASP A 350 -3.08 16.22 -1.78
N LEU A 351 -4.32 15.89 -2.15
CA LEU A 351 -5.51 15.96 -1.30
C LEU A 351 -5.96 14.57 -0.82
N THR A 352 -5.24 13.50 -1.19
CA THR A 352 -5.51 12.12 -0.78
C THR A 352 -4.43 11.63 0.17
N PHE A 353 -3.17 11.61 -0.30
CA PHE A 353 -2.00 11.38 0.53
C PHE A 353 -1.39 12.74 0.88
N LEU A 354 -1.97 13.42 1.87
CA LEU A 354 -1.56 14.77 2.22
C LEU A 354 -0.03 14.89 2.32
N PRO A 355 0.58 16.01 1.87
CA PRO A 355 2.04 16.14 1.84
C PRO A 355 2.74 15.90 3.19
N GLU A 356 2.08 16.21 4.31
CA GLU A 356 2.57 15.92 5.66
C GLU A 356 2.65 14.41 5.94
N LEU A 357 1.71 13.61 5.45
CA LEU A 357 1.74 12.16 5.59
C LEU A 357 2.89 11.55 4.79
N SER A 358 3.14 12.07 3.59
CA SER A 358 4.26 11.64 2.77
C SER A 358 5.62 12.08 3.36
N ARG A 359 5.69 13.29 3.94
CA ARG A 359 6.89 13.73 4.66
C ARG A 359 7.20 12.86 5.87
N SER A 360 6.16 12.47 6.63
CA SER A 360 6.34 11.51 7.73
C SER A 360 6.98 10.19 7.27
N ALA A 361 6.62 9.69 6.09
CA ALA A 361 7.29 8.52 5.52
C ALA A 361 8.77 8.81 5.20
N VAL A 362 9.09 9.96 4.60
CA VAL A 362 10.47 10.38 4.32
C VAL A 362 11.28 10.47 5.61
N ASP A 363 10.72 11.04 6.68
CA ASP A 363 11.38 11.18 7.98
C ASP A 363 11.71 9.81 8.59
N GLU A 364 10.82 8.81 8.41
CA GLU A 364 11.10 7.44 8.85
C GLU A 364 12.24 6.80 8.04
N PHE A 365 12.31 7.03 6.72
CA PHE A 365 13.45 6.57 5.91
C PHE A 365 14.76 7.16 6.41
N ALA A 366 14.78 8.45 6.74
CA ALA A 366 15.95 9.13 7.31
C ALA A 366 16.32 8.58 8.69
N ARG A 367 15.32 8.40 9.58
CA ARG A 367 15.53 7.89 10.95
C ARG A 367 16.16 6.50 10.97
N HIS A 368 15.82 5.65 10.00
CA HIS A 368 16.35 4.30 9.90
C HIS A 368 17.60 4.20 9.02
N GLY A 369 18.17 5.33 8.56
CA GLY A 369 19.39 5.34 7.76
C GLY A 369 19.28 4.56 6.44
N LEU A 370 18.10 4.56 5.82
CA LEU A 370 17.84 3.79 4.60
C LEU A 370 18.47 4.46 3.37
N ASP A 371 18.79 3.70 2.34
CA ASP A 371 19.23 4.24 1.04
C ASP A 371 18.00 4.65 0.22
N TYR A 372 17.78 5.96 0.12
CA TYR A 372 16.61 6.48 -0.58
C TYR A 372 16.85 7.80 -1.32
N LYS A 373 16.03 8.04 -2.31
CA LYS A 373 15.89 9.29 -3.04
C LYS A 373 14.45 9.81 -2.89
N VAL A 374 14.30 11.13 -2.76
CA VAL A 374 12.99 11.79 -2.71
C VAL A 374 12.76 12.64 -3.95
N VAL A 375 11.57 12.60 -4.50
CA VAL A 375 11.10 13.49 -5.56
C VAL A 375 9.76 14.09 -5.16
N VAL A 376 9.65 15.41 -5.24
CA VAL A 376 8.40 16.14 -4.98
C VAL A 376 7.86 16.66 -6.31
N LEU A 377 6.68 16.17 -6.71
CA LEU A 377 6.02 16.62 -7.93
C LEU A 377 5.23 17.91 -7.68
N PRO A 378 5.24 18.88 -8.60
CA PRO A 378 4.51 20.13 -8.44
C PRO A 378 3.01 20.00 -8.82
N CYS A 379 2.37 18.92 -8.43
CA CYS A 379 0.97 18.59 -8.74
C CYS A 379 0.28 17.99 -7.51
N GLY A 380 -0.94 17.49 -7.65
CA GLY A 380 -1.67 16.71 -6.65
C GLY A 380 -1.72 15.23 -6.98
N HIS A 381 -2.49 14.46 -6.23
CA HIS A 381 -2.63 13.01 -6.37
C HIS A 381 -3.21 12.59 -7.72
N TYR A 382 -4.37 13.14 -8.06
CA TYR A 382 -5.09 12.84 -9.30
C TYR A 382 -4.43 13.53 -10.49
N THR A 383 -3.96 14.76 -10.30
CA THR A 383 -3.27 15.51 -11.34
C THR A 383 -1.92 14.92 -11.73
N THR A 384 -1.32 14.03 -10.90
CA THR A 384 -0.16 13.21 -11.30
C THR A 384 -0.46 12.37 -12.55
N GLY A 385 -1.71 11.89 -12.72
CA GLY A 385 -2.16 11.17 -13.92
C GLY A 385 -2.33 12.04 -15.16
N GLU A 386 -2.25 13.37 -15.04
CA GLU A 386 -2.49 14.32 -16.12
C GLU A 386 -1.19 14.78 -16.79
N THR A 387 -1.31 15.29 -18.03
CA THR A 387 -0.17 15.88 -18.74
C THR A 387 0.13 17.29 -18.18
N PRO A 388 1.38 17.64 -17.89
CA PRO A 388 2.64 16.90 -18.16
C PRO A 388 3.09 15.96 -17.04
N PHE A 389 2.44 15.95 -15.88
CA PHE A 389 2.91 15.34 -14.63
C PHE A 389 3.09 13.84 -14.73
N LYS A 390 2.22 13.12 -15.46
CA LYS A 390 2.39 11.67 -15.71
C LYS A 390 3.70 11.31 -16.40
N TYR A 391 4.21 12.20 -17.25
CA TYR A 391 5.51 11.98 -17.89
C TYR A 391 6.67 12.32 -16.96
N MET A 392 6.52 13.35 -16.11
CA MET A 392 7.51 13.68 -15.08
C MET A 392 7.63 12.54 -14.08
N ASP A 393 6.50 12.04 -13.58
CA ASP A 393 6.42 10.90 -12.65
C ASP A 393 7.03 9.63 -13.27
N GLY A 394 6.55 9.24 -14.45
CA GLY A 394 7.06 8.07 -15.17
C GLY A 394 8.57 8.15 -15.44
N TRP A 395 9.09 9.34 -15.79
CA TRP A 395 10.53 9.55 -15.99
C TRP A 395 11.33 9.34 -14.70
N GLN A 396 10.87 9.85 -13.55
CA GLN A 396 11.56 9.67 -12.29
C GLN A 396 11.63 8.19 -11.90
N MET A 397 10.51 7.47 -12.02
CA MET A 397 10.45 6.02 -11.73
C MET A 397 11.33 5.22 -12.68
N ALA A 398 11.26 5.47 -13.99
CA ALA A 398 12.03 4.73 -15.00
C ALA A 398 13.54 5.00 -14.87
N SER A 399 13.93 6.28 -14.66
CA SER A 399 15.33 6.67 -14.47
C SER A 399 15.94 6.05 -13.22
N PHE A 400 15.19 6.00 -12.13
CA PHE A 400 15.63 5.35 -10.90
C PHE A 400 15.78 3.83 -11.12
N LEU A 401 14.76 3.14 -11.62
CA LEU A 401 14.79 1.70 -11.81
C LEU A 401 15.87 1.26 -12.79
N ARG A 402 16.24 2.09 -13.76
CA ARG A 402 17.32 1.78 -14.70
C ARG A 402 18.65 1.51 -14.00
N THR A 403 18.93 2.23 -12.90
CA THR A 403 20.22 2.18 -12.17
C THR A 403 20.12 1.54 -10.79
N ALA A 404 18.93 1.38 -10.23
CA ALA A 404 18.76 0.92 -8.84
C ALA A 404 19.18 -0.55 -8.61
N PHE A 405 19.25 -1.36 -9.66
CA PHE A 405 19.65 -2.77 -9.57
C PHE A 405 21.16 -2.99 -9.64
N ASP A 406 21.90 -1.96 -9.98
CA ASP A 406 23.35 -2.03 -10.01
C ASP A 406 23.91 -1.60 -8.64
N PRO A 407 25.00 -2.22 -8.17
CA PRO A 407 25.57 -1.95 -6.85
C PRO A 407 25.99 -0.51 -6.65
#